data_0fe8830d7733b030fefebeb54b8294e9
#
_entry.id   0fe8830d7733b030fefebeb54b8294e9
#
_cell.length_a   1.000
_cell.length_b   1.000
_cell.length_c   1.000
_cell.angle_alpha   90.00
_cell.angle_beta   90.00
_cell.angle_gamma   90.00
#
_symmetry.space_group_name_H-M   'P 1'
#
loop_
_entity.id
_entity.type
_entity.pdbx_description
1 polymer ?
#
loop_
_entity_poly.entity_id
_entity_poly.type
_entity_poly.pdbx_seq_one_letter_code
_entity_poly.pdbx_strand_id
1 'polypeptide(L)'
;MQLTHLHDDFYLIKDAFDNATLQSLVREFDNKHNWNKLPQDEHIRLEGNPIDTNLHQLHQEISSVVDNYFSAYSYPNTTQLWYDYEGYINDIHCDLSPNLSANVQIYLCEGDTSMGTHCFIDDKWHSVPYVANHGYLMFNPTQNKHGMRSPVIDKRMSLYQSFRITETPSPIW
;
A
#
# COMPACT_ATOMS: atom_id res chain seq x y z
N MET A 1 -8.54 11.96 4.87
CA MET A 1 -8.65 10.52 4.55
C MET A 1 -9.91 9.94 5.16
N GLN A 2 -10.56 8.99 4.50
CA GLN A 2 -11.73 8.28 5.00
C GLN A 2 -11.38 6.79 5.13
N LEU A 3 -11.58 6.22 6.33
CA LEU A 3 -11.36 4.80 6.61
C LEU A 3 -12.72 4.11 6.80
N THR A 4 -12.98 3.05 6.06
CA THR A 4 -14.15 2.20 6.23
C THR A 4 -13.69 0.84 6.73
N HIS A 5 -14.04 0.52 7.96
CA HIS A 5 -13.78 -0.78 8.57
C HIS A 5 -14.66 -1.84 7.87
N LEU A 6 -14.05 -2.81 7.23
CA LEU A 6 -14.77 -3.93 6.60
C LEU A 6 -14.70 -5.19 7.44
N HIS A 7 -13.58 -5.40 8.11
CA HIS A 7 -13.29 -6.56 8.95
C HIS A 7 -12.20 -6.19 9.96
N ASP A 8 -12.05 -6.97 11.03
CA ASP A 8 -11.07 -6.69 12.09
C ASP A 8 -9.66 -6.44 11.56
N ASP A 9 -9.23 -7.18 10.54
CA ASP A 9 -7.91 -7.06 9.93
C ASP A 9 -7.87 -6.16 8.68
N PHE A 10 -8.97 -5.46 8.33
CA PHE A 10 -9.02 -4.81 7.02
C PHE A 10 -9.88 -3.55 6.97
N TYR A 11 -9.28 -2.48 6.43
CA TYR A 11 -9.94 -1.20 6.16
C TYR A 11 -9.80 -0.81 4.69
N LEU A 12 -10.87 -0.30 4.10
CA LEU A 12 -10.78 0.46 2.85
C LEU A 12 -10.41 1.90 3.15
N ILE A 13 -9.55 2.45 2.32
CA ILE A 13 -9.13 3.84 2.33
C ILE A 13 -9.77 4.55 1.12
N LYS A 14 -10.37 5.71 1.34
CA LYS A 14 -10.82 6.63 0.31
C LYS A 14 -10.30 8.03 0.61
N ASP A 15 -10.08 8.82 -0.44
CA ASP A 15 -9.58 10.19 -0.32
C ASP A 15 -8.36 10.27 0.60
N ALA A 16 -7.35 9.42 0.32
CA ALA A 16 -6.15 9.28 1.14
C ALA A 16 -5.38 10.58 1.25
N PHE A 17 -5.33 11.34 0.17
CA PHE A 17 -4.58 12.58 0.04
C PHE A 17 -5.46 13.74 -0.42
N ASP A 18 -5.07 14.96 -0.08
CA ASP A 18 -5.55 16.13 -0.80
C ASP A 18 -4.99 16.13 -2.25
N ASN A 19 -5.59 16.97 -3.09
CA ASN A 19 -5.23 17.00 -4.49
C ASN A 19 -3.76 17.44 -4.73
N ALA A 20 -3.22 18.33 -3.90
CA ALA A 20 -1.85 18.82 -4.06
C ALA A 20 -0.83 17.69 -3.74
N THR A 21 -1.05 16.96 -2.66
CA THR A 21 -0.23 15.81 -2.27
C THR A 21 -0.30 14.69 -3.30
N LEU A 22 -1.51 14.32 -3.77
CA LEU A 22 -1.67 13.32 -4.82
C LEU A 22 -0.93 13.70 -6.10
N GLN A 23 -1.05 14.93 -6.55
CA GLN A 23 -0.33 15.45 -7.74
C GLN A 23 1.19 15.44 -7.53
N SER A 24 1.67 15.74 -6.33
CA SER A 24 3.09 15.67 -6.00
C SER A 24 3.61 14.23 -6.13
N LEU A 25 2.92 13.27 -5.53
CA LEU A 25 3.27 11.84 -5.65
C LEU A 25 3.29 11.37 -7.11
N VAL A 26 2.28 11.75 -7.90
CA VAL A 26 2.24 11.39 -9.33
C VAL A 26 3.43 11.95 -10.09
N ARG A 27 3.86 13.19 -9.81
CA ARG A 27 5.05 13.80 -10.46
C ARG A 27 6.35 13.06 -10.13
N GLU A 28 6.46 12.42 -8.97
CA GLU A 28 7.68 11.65 -8.63
C GLU A 28 7.94 10.50 -9.62
N PHE A 29 6.89 10.01 -10.30
CA PHE A 29 7.02 8.98 -11.35
C PHE A 29 7.71 9.48 -12.63
N ASP A 30 7.89 10.77 -12.82
CA ASP A 30 8.68 11.31 -13.94
C ASP A 30 10.14 10.88 -13.86
N ASN A 31 10.64 10.61 -12.65
CA ASN A 31 11.99 10.14 -12.36
C ASN A 31 12.13 8.62 -12.24
N LYS A 32 11.09 7.84 -12.57
CA LYS A 32 11.06 6.37 -12.40
C LYS A 32 12.18 5.62 -13.14
N HIS A 33 12.78 6.22 -14.15
CA HIS A 33 13.92 5.63 -14.88
C HIS A 33 15.17 5.46 -13.99
N ASN A 34 15.25 6.17 -12.86
CA ASN A 34 16.29 6.05 -11.85
C ASN A 34 15.95 5.06 -10.72
N TRP A 35 14.77 4.47 -10.76
CA TRP A 35 14.29 3.58 -9.71
C TRP A 35 14.84 2.16 -9.87
N ASN A 36 14.82 1.42 -8.78
CA ASN A 36 15.25 0.03 -8.77
C ASN A 36 14.27 -0.82 -9.59
N LYS A 37 14.82 -1.61 -10.51
CA LYS A 37 14.08 -2.62 -11.24
C LYS A 37 14.10 -3.91 -10.45
N LEU A 38 12.95 -4.41 -10.05
CA LEU A 38 12.83 -5.75 -9.51
C LEU A 38 12.73 -6.75 -10.67
N PRO A 39 13.69 -7.66 -10.79
CA PRO A 39 13.62 -8.74 -11.75
C PRO A 39 12.64 -9.80 -11.21
N GLN A 40 11.38 -9.68 -11.55
CA GLN A 40 10.42 -10.76 -11.43
C GLN A 40 9.95 -11.11 -12.83
N ASP A 41 10.60 -12.11 -13.43
CA ASP A 41 10.29 -12.67 -14.74
C ASP A 41 10.20 -11.63 -15.89
N GLU A 42 9.31 -11.84 -16.85
CA GLU A 42 9.12 -10.96 -18.01
C GLU A 42 8.40 -9.65 -17.68
N HIS A 43 7.81 -9.54 -16.49
CA HIS A 43 6.99 -8.41 -16.06
C HIS A 43 7.71 -7.56 -15.02
N ILE A 44 7.69 -6.24 -15.23
CA ILE A 44 8.57 -5.33 -14.52
C ILE A 44 7.79 -4.50 -13.52
N ARG A 45 8.28 -4.49 -12.28
CA ARG A 45 7.99 -3.46 -11.28
C ARG A 45 9.23 -2.57 -11.12
N LEU A 46 9.01 -1.26 -11.10
CA LEU A 46 10.01 -0.31 -10.61
C LEU A 46 9.64 0.15 -9.21
N GLU A 47 10.64 0.24 -8.35
CA GLU A 47 10.50 0.73 -6.98
C GLU A 47 11.34 1.97 -6.76
N GLY A 48 10.71 3.02 -6.25
CA GLY A 48 11.34 4.28 -5.83
C GLY A 48 10.86 4.70 -4.45
N ASN A 49 11.54 5.65 -3.86
CA ASN A 49 11.12 6.27 -2.60
C ASN A 49 10.49 7.63 -2.90
N PRO A 50 9.40 8.00 -2.22
CA PRO A 50 8.91 9.37 -2.27
C PRO A 50 9.95 10.31 -1.63
N ILE A 51 10.44 11.28 -2.40
CA ILE A 51 11.54 12.17 -1.99
C ILE A 51 11.01 13.56 -1.61
N ASP A 52 10.13 14.08 -2.46
CA ASP A 52 9.68 15.47 -2.36
C ASP A 52 8.30 15.62 -1.70
N THR A 53 7.59 14.53 -1.49
CA THR A 53 6.23 14.57 -0.96
C THR A 53 6.21 14.32 0.54
N ASN A 54 5.64 15.27 1.28
CA ASN A 54 5.44 15.12 2.71
C ASN A 54 4.27 14.16 3.01
N LEU A 55 4.56 13.03 3.62
CA LEU A 55 3.60 12.01 4.00
C LEU A 55 3.27 12.01 5.52
N HIS A 56 3.67 13.06 6.23
CA HIS A 56 3.55 13.10 7.69
C HIS A 56 2.10 12.91 8.18
N GLN A 57 1.12 13.55 7.52
CA GLN A 57 -0.28 13.40 7.88
C GLN A 57 -0.77 11.96 7.68
N LEU A 58 -0.45 11.32 6.54
CA LEU A 58 -0.78 9.92 6.29
C LEU A 58 -0.18 9.04 7.39
N HIS A 59 1.10 9.23 7.71
CA HIS A 59 1.79 8.45 8.75
C HIS A 59 1.09 8.59 10.10
N GLN A 60 0.72 9.79 10.51
CA GLN A 60 0.03 10.01 11.77
C GLN A 60 -1.35 9.36 11.82
N GLU A 61 -2.16 9.52 10.77
CA GLU A 61 -3.52 8.97 10.71
C GLU A 61 -3.47 7.44 10.71
N ILE A 62 -2.60 6.82 9.91
CA ILE A 62 -2.47 5.36 9.85
C ILE A 62 -1.86 4.80 11.15
N SER A 63 -0.79 5.39 11.68
CA SER A 63 -0.20 4.95 12.95
C SER A 63 -1.23 4.94 14.07
N SER A 64 -2.07 5.96 14.16
CA SER A 64 -3.14 6.00 15.19
C SER A 64 -4.09 4.79 15.10
N VAL A 65 -4.45 4.36 13.89
CA VAL A 65 -5.33 3.19 13.70
C VAL A 65 -4.58 1.90 14.02
N VAL A 66 -3.33 1.77 13.59
CA VAL A 66 -2.47 0.61 13.83
C VAL A 66 -2.17 0.44 15.32
N ASP A 67 -1.84 1.54 16.02
CA ASP A 67 -1.57 1.55 17.45
C ASP A 67 -2.80 1.11 18.26
N ASN A 68 -3.98 1.61 17.88
CA ASN A 68 -5.23 1.20 18.54
C ASN A 68 -5.55 -0.29 18.32
N TYR A 69 -5.32 -0.80 17.10
CA TYR A 69 -5.58 -2.21 16.77
C TYR A 69 -4.67 -3.14 17.59
N PHE A 70 -3.38 -2.87 17.64
CA PHE A 70 -2.42 -3.73 18.35
C PHE A 70 -2.27 -3.40 19.84
N SER A 71 -2.86 -2.31 20.33
CA SER A 71 -2.59 -1.76 21.67
C SER A 71 -1.09 -1.58 21.93
N ALA A 72 -0.36 -1.12 20.92
CA ALA A 72 1.09 -0.97 20.88
C ALA A 72 1.48 0.27 20.08
N TYR A 73 2.75 0.50 19.86
CA TYR A 73 3.25 1.61 19.05
C TYR A 73 3.62 1.12 17.66
N SER A 74 3.32 1.92 16.64
CA SER A 74 3.74 1.64 15.28
C SER A 74 4.56 2.77 14.69
N TYR A 75 5.38 2.44 13.70
CA TYR A 75 6.10 3.41 12.90
C TYR A 75 6.29 2.91 11.47
N PRO A 76 6.35 3.82 10.49
CA PRO A 76 6.66 3.46 9.11
C PRO A 76 8.01 2.74 9.05
N ASN A 77 8.01 1.55 8.45
CA ASN A 77 9.23 0.75 8.26
C ASN A 77 9.75 0.87 6.82
N THR A 78 8.84 0.83 5.87
CA THR A 78 9.14 0.97 4.44
C THR A 78 8.09 1.85 3.80
N THR A 79 8.53 2.79 2.98
CA THR A 79 7.64 3.63 2.15
C THR A 79 8.19 3.64 0.74
N GLN A 80 7.41 3.17 -0.21
CA GLN A 80 7.84 3.00 -1.59
C GLN A 80 6.77 3.46 -2.57
N LEU A 81 7.21 3.98 -3.72
CA LEU A 81 6.40 4.18 -4.90
C LEU A 81 6.62 3.00 -5.85
N TRP A 82 5.53 2.38 -6.28
CA TRP A 82 5.56 1.25 -7.21
C TRP A 82 4.98 1.64 -8.56
N TYR A 83 5.74 1.38 -9.61
CA TYR A 83 5.28 1.47 -10.99
C TYR A 83 5.31 0.08 -11.60
N ASP A 84 4.14 -0.47 -11.82
CA ASP A 84 3.96 -1.77 -12.45
C ASP A 84 3.63 -1.55 -13.93
N TYR A 85 4.41 -2.19 -14.81
CA TYR A 85 4.19 -2.17 -16.25
C TYR A 85 3.10 -3.16 -16.67
N GLU A 86 2.64 -3.01 -17.92
CA GLU A 86 1.73 -3.97 -18.56
C GLU A 86 2.20 -5.41 -18.38
N GLY A 87 1.27 -6.29 -18.04
CA GLY A 87 1.52 -7.71 -17.80
C GLY A 87 1.99 -8.04 -16.39
N TYR A 88 2.43 -7.05 -15.58
CA TYR A 88 2.82 -7.34 -14.19
C TYR A 88 1.65 -7.91 -13.40
N ILE A 89 1.92 -8.94 -12.61
CA ILE A 89 0.98 -9.53 -11.65
C ILE A 89 1.73 -9.80 -10.33
N ASN A 90 1.10 -9.45 -9.24
CA ASN A 90 1.54 -9.87 -7.90
C ASN A 90 0.62 -10.98 -7.44
N ASP A 91 1.05 -12.22 -7.61
CA ASP A 91 0.25 -13.41 -7.31
C ASP A 91 -0.26 -13.42 -5.87
N ILE A 92 -1.35 -14.13 -5.63
CA ILE A 92 -1.94 -14.27 -4.30
C ILE A 92 -0.94 -14.96 -3.36
N HIS A 93 -0.55 -14.27 -2.30
CA HIS A 93 0.44 -14.70 -1.31
C HIS A 93 0.09 -14.21 0.09
N CYS A 94 0.85 -14.65 1.08
CA CYS A 94 0.99 -14.02 2.39
C CYS A 94 2.39 -13.43 2.47
N ASP A 95 2.55 -12.31 3.15
CA ASP A 95 3.87 -11.71 3.37
C ASP A 95 4.76 -12.59 4.26
N LEU A 96 6.07 -12.50 4.07
CA LEU A 96 7.05 -13.28 4.82
C LEU A 96 7.62 -12.55 6.04
N SER A 97 6.93 -11.55 6.56
CA SER A 97 7.42 -10.84 7.75
C SER A 97 7.26 -11.68 9.02
N PRO A 98 8.30 -11.88 9.84
CA PRO A 98 8.19 -12.64 11.07
C PRO A 98 7.50 -11.88 12.22
N ASN A 99 7.21 -10.60 12.05
CA ASN A 99 6.70 -9.71 13.10
C ASN A 99 5.26 -9.28 12.79
N LEU A 100 4.53 -8.91 13.84
CA LEU A 100 3.27 -8.18 13.71
C LEU A 100 3.51 -6.93 12.86
N SER A 101 2.69 -6.73 11.86
CA SER A 101 2.83 -5.64 10.91
C SER A 101 1.49 -5.23 10.32
N ALA A 102 1.49 -4.07 9.71
CA ALA A 102 0.38 -3.58 8.90
C ALA A 102 0.92 -3.06 7.57
N ASN A 103 0.15 -3.25 6.50
CA ASN A 103 0.47 -2.77 5.17
C ASN A 103 -0.61 -1.81 4.68
N VAL A 104 -0.18 -0.71 4.09
CA VAL A 104 -1.02 0.23 3.37
C VAL A 104 -0.62 0.23 1.91
N GLN A 105 -1.60 0.19 1.02
CA GLN A 105 -1.39 0.48 -0.39
C GLN A 105 -2.43 1.47 -0.87
N ILE A 106 -1.99 2.54 -1.52
CA ILE A 106 -2.85 3.58 -2.07
C ILE A 106 -2.54 3.72 -3.56
N TYR A 107 -3.57 3.65 -4.39
CA TYR A 107 -3.46 3.83 -5.83
C TYR A 107 -3.41 5.31 -6.19
N LEU A 108 -2.54 5.68 -7.11
CA LEU A 108 -2.22 7.09 -7.39
C LEU A 108 -2.76 7.59 -8.73
N CYS A 109 -3.26 6.71 -9.58
CA CYS A 109 -3.88 7.12 -10.83
C CYS A 109 -5.09 6.24 -11.16
N GLU A 110 -5.92 6.73 -12.06
CA GLU A 110 -7.05 5.97 -12.60
C GLU A 110 -6.58 4.87 -13.56
N GLY A 111 -7.41 3.83 -13.68
CA GLY A 111 -7.17 2.73 -14.59
C GLY A 111 -8.29 1.70 -14.54
N ASP A 112 -8.07 0.54 -15.13
CA ASP A 112 -9.04 -0.55 -15.06
C ASP A 112 -9.15 -1.06 -13.62
N THR A 113 -10.37 -1.08 -13.10
CA THR A 113 -10.64 -1.43 -11.69
C THR A 113 -10.25 -2.87 -11.36
N SER A 114 -10.12 -3.76 -12.34
CA SER A 114 -9.68 -5.15 -12.15
C SER A 114 -8.20 -5.30 -11.76
N MET A 115 -7.39 -4.25 -11.99
CA MET A 115 -5.98 -4.21 -11.58
C MET A 115 -5.78 -3.97 -10.08
N GLY A 116 -6.85 -3.93 -9.32
CA GLY A 116 -6.81 -3.75 -7.86
C GLY A 116 -6.32 -4.98 -7.11
N THR A 117 -6.27 -4.84 -5.79
CA THR A 117 -5.83 -5.91 -4.89
C THR A 117 -7.04 -6.69 -4.37
N HIS A 118 -6.88 -8.00 -4.25
CA HIS A 118 -7.83 -8.90 -3.59
C HIS A 118 -7.23 -9.38 -2.29
N CYS A 119 -8.00 -9.34 -1.21
CA CYS A 119 -7.60 -9.81 0.12
C CYS A 119 -8.56 -10.89 0.58
N PHE A 120 -8.01 -11.98 1.12
CA PHE A 120 -8.80 -13.09 1.68
C PHE A 120 -8.77 -13.00 3.20
N ILE A 121 -9.90 -12.61 3.78
CA ILE A 121 -10.05 -12.34 5.20
C ILE A 121 -11.36 -12.98 5.64
N ASP A 122 -11.34 -13.72 6.74
CA ASP A 122 -12.51 -14.41 7.31
C ASP A 122 -13.23 -15.29 6.28
N ASP A 123 -12.48 -16.13 5.60
CA ASP A 123 -12.98 -17.05 4.57
C ASP A 123 -13.73 -16.37 3.40
N LYS A 124 -13.51 -15.07 3.22
CA LYS A 124 -14.11 -14.28 2.14
C LYS A 124 -13.08 -13.46 1.38
N TRP A 125 -13.34 -13.30 0.09
CA TRP A 125 -12.57 -12.39 -0.75
C TRP A 125 -13.16 -10.98 -0.73
N HIS A 126 -12.31 -10.01 -0.43
CA HIS A 126 -12.58 -8.59 -0.54
C HIS A 126 -11.79 -8.02 -1.70
N SER A 127 -12.44 -7.22 -2.55
CA SER A 127 -11.78 -6.56 -3.67
C SER A 127 -11.61 -5.08 -3.38
N VAL A 128 -10.40 -4.58 -3.56
CA VAL A 128 -10.08 -3.15 -3.54
C VAL A 128 -9.87 -2.72 -4.99
N PRO A 129 -10.84 -2.06 -5.60
CA PRO A 129 -10.74 -1.67 -7.00
C PRO A 129 -9.59 -0.67 -7.22
N TYR A 130 -8.93 -0.75 -8.37
CA TYR A 130 -7.91 0.23 -8.74
C TYR A 130 -8.56 1.55 -9.14
N VAL A 131 -8.59 2.49 -8.20
CA VAL A 131 -9.16 3.84 -8.35
C VAL A 131 -8.20 4.83 -7.70
N ALA A 132 -7.93 5.95 -8.36
CA ALA A 132 -7.02 6.97 -7.81
C ALA A 132 -7.44 7.42 -6.41
N ASN A 133 -6.45 7.65 -5.56
CA ASN A 133 -6.62 8.13 -4.18
C ASN A 133 -7.41 7.16 -3.26
N HIS A 134 -7.57 5.90 -3.69
CA HIS A 134 -8.18 4.82 -2.92
C HIS A 134 -7.13 3.75 -2.60
N GLY A 135 -7.43 2.93 -1.60
CA GLY A 135 -6.51 1.87 -1.20
C GLY A 135 -7.04 1.06 -0.04
N TYR A 136 -6.13 0.44 0.68
CA TYR A 136 -6.45 -0.37 1.85
C TYR A 136 -5.38 -0.27 2.93
N LEU A 137 -5.79 -0.55 4.15
CA LEU A 137 -4.95 -0.89 5.29
C LEU A 137 -5.28 -2.33 5.70
N MET A 138 -4.28 -3.18 5.77
CA MET A 138 -4.39 -4.57 6.16
C MET A 138 -3.46 -4.86 7.33
N PHE A 139 -4.01 -5.46 8.39
CA PHE A 139 -3.26 -5.99 9.52
C PHE A 139 -2.85 -7.44 9.27
N ASN A 140 -1.78 -7.87 9.91
CA ASN A 140 -1.30 -9.25 9.88
C ASN A 140 -1.16 -9.83 8.45
N PRO A 141 -0.46 -9.15 7.52
CA PRO A 141 -0.36 -9.59 6.12
C PRO A 141 0.32 -10.96 5.96
N THR A 142 1.01 -11.45 7.00
CA THR A 142 1.57 -12.81 7.05
C THR A 142 0.52 -13.91 7.21
N GLN A 143 -0.69 -13.55 7.65
CA GLN A 143 -1.80 -14.48 7.85
C GLN A 143 -2.88 -14.31 6.78
N ASN A 144 -2.99 -13.12 6.22
CA ASN A 144 -4.03 -12.75 5.28
C ASN A 144 -3.52 -12.82 3.84
N LYS A 145 -4.07 -13.76 3.05
CA LYS A 145 -3.73 -13.88 1.63
C LYS A 145 -4.18 -12.65 0.86
N HIS A 146 -3.28 -12.10 0.06
CA HIS A 146 -3.60 -10.95 -0.78
C HIS A 146 -2.78 -10.97 -2.08
N GLY A 147 -3.19 -10.17 -3.05
CA GLY A 147 -2.53 -10.08 -4.35
C GLY A 147 -3.48 -9.65 -5.45
N MET A 148 -3.06 -9.81 -6.69
CA MET A 148 -3.82 -9.48 -7.88
C MET A 148 -4.43 -10.74 -8.49
N ARG A 149 -5.60 -10.60 -9.13
CA ARG A 149 -6.24 -11.68 -9.91
C ARG A 149 -6.17 -11.41 -11.41
N SER A 150 -5.82 -10.21 -11.79
CA SER A 150 -5.66 -9.81 -13.17
C SER A 150 -4.32 -9.10 -13.34
N PRO A 151 -3.61 -9.29 -14.43
CA PRO A 151 -2.39 -8.55 -14.72
C PRO A 151 -2.69 -7.08 -14.95
N VAL A 152 -1.66 -6.26 -14.85
CA VAL A 152 -1.71 -4.84 -15.25
C VAL A 152 -1.96 -4.74 -16.75
N ILE A 153 -2.98 -3.97 -17.15
CA ILE A 153 -3.40 -3.83 -18.56
C ILE A 153 -2.55 -2.78 -19.28
N ASP A 154 -2.23 -1.67 -18.62
CA ASP A 154 -1.38 -0.59 -19.16
C ASP A 154 -0.27 -0.25 -18.16
N LYS A 155 -0.63 0.38 -17.07
CA LYS A 155 0.25 0.74 -15.97
C LYS A 155 -0.52 0.78 -14.66
N ARG A 156 0.21 0.56 -13.56
CA ARG A 156 -0.35 0.70 -12.22
C ARG A 156 0.64 1.48 -11.36
N MET A 157 0.17 2.53 -10.72
CA MET A 157 0.97 3.41 -9.86
C MET A 157 0.41 3.37 -8.46
N SER A 158 1.23 3.06 -7.47
CA SER A 158 0.79 3.01 -6.08
C SER A 158 1.88 3.48 -5.11
N LEU A 159 1.42 4.00 -3.97
CA LEU A 159 2.21 4.14 -2.76
C LEU A 159 2.00 2.89 -1.92
N TYR A 160 3.09 2.25 -1.53
CA TYR A 160 3.11 1.15 -0.56
C TYR A 160 3.80 1.61 0.71
N GLN A 161 3.25 1.23 1.85
CA GLN A 161 3.87 1.48 3.14
C GLN A 161 3.64 0.29 4.07
N SER A 162 4.71 -0.15 4.73
CA SER A 162 4.62 -1.10 5.84
C SER A 162 4.87 -0.40 7.17
N PHE A 163 4.20 -0.89 8.20
CA PHE A 163 4.37 -0.46 9.58
C PHE A 163 4.91 -1.61 10.41
N ARG A 164 5.87 -1.30 11.26
CA ARG A 164 6.39 -2.21 12.28
C ARG A 164 5.74 -1.88 13.61
N ILE A 165 5.40 -2.91 14.37
CA ILE A 165 4.79 -2.81 15.69
C ILE A 165 5.87 -3.01 16.76
N THR A 166 5.81 -2.22 17.83
CA THR A 166 6.75 -2.29 18.96
C THR A 166 6.04 -2.03 20.28
N GLU A 167 6.51 -2.66 21.36
CA GLU A 167 5.99 -2.46 22.70
C GLU A 167 6.44 -1.14 23.35
N THR A 168 7.48 -0.53 22.80
CA THR A 168 8.01 0.74 23.32
C THR A 168 7.84 1.86 22.30
N PRO A 169 7.58 3.11 22.74
CA PRO A 169 7.59 4.25 21.82
C PRO A 169 8.88 4.30 21.04
N SER A 170 8.77 4.48 19.72
CA SER A 170 9.95 4.78 18.91
C SER A 170 10.55 6.14 19.35
N PRO A 171 11.86 6.30 19.41
CA PRO A 171 12.43 7.62 19.58
C PRO A 171 11.91 8.54 18.47
N ILE A 172 11.47 9.71 18.87
CA ILE A 172 10.85 10.74 18.01
C ILE A 172 11.82 11.04 16.84
N TRP A 173 11.30 10.93 15.63
CA TRP A 173 11.99 11.33 14.39
C TRP A 173 11.92 12.82 14.18
#